data_0751d9f1afb855570c2b79e7bd3f4f04
#
_entry.id   0751d9f1afb855570c2b79e7bd3f4f04
#
_cell.length_a   1.000
_cell.length_b   1.000
_cell.length_c   1.000
_cell.angle_alpha   90.00
_cell.angle_beta   90.00
_cell.angle_gamma   90.00
#
_symmetry.space_group_name_H-M   'P 1'
#
loop_
_entity.id
_entity.type
_entity.pdbx_description
1 polymer ?
#
loop_
_entity_poly.entity_id
_entity_poly.type
_entity_poly.pdbx_seq_one_letter_code
_entity_poly.pdbx_strand_id
1 'polypeptide(L)'
;HILLVKENFLTLTLFLYGLMALISNQLSGKISSSSGLKKMPEIYIGQFLLLVLFPFLAVVPFIGMIVVMLLGVSMYLLNSPIQIFFLTVAEADYPQSLILASSLNSIFANFGIALGSATGGIVTEYFSLNKIAPIGSLYVLIALVL
;
A
#
# COMPACT_ATOMS: atom_id res chain seq x y z
N HIS A 1 9.40 -15.76 15.25
CA HIS A 1 8.18 -15.70 16.09
C HIS A 1 7.67 -14.25 16.20
N ILE A 2 7.21 -13.66 15.10
CA ILE A 2 6.75 -12.25 15.13
C ILE A 2 5.27 -12.16 15.50
N LEU A 3 4.50 -13.22 15.28
CA LEU A 3 3.12 -13.34 15.72
C LEU A 3 2.90 -14.77 16.24
N LEU A 4 3.03 -14.97 17.55
CA LEU A 4 2.55 -16.16 18.26
C LEU A 4 1.02 -16.09 18.34
N VAL A 5 0.37 -16.23 17.19
CA VAL A 5 -1.05 -16.05 17.07
C VAL A 5 -1.68 -17.44 16.86
N LYS A 6 -2.64 -17.82 17.69
CA LYS A 6 -3.43 -19.03 17.46
C LYS A 6 -4.07 -18.95 16.05
N GLU A 7 -4.19 -20.10 15.36
CA GLU A 7 -4.68 -20.17 13.96
C GLU A 7 -5.98 -19.38 13.73
N ASN A 8 -6.92 -19.41 14.66
CA ASN A 8 -8.19 -18.67 14.57
C ASN A 8 -7.99 -17.15 14.55
N PHE A 9 -6.96 -16.66 15.22
CA PHE A 9 -6.66 -15.22 15.25
C PHE A 9 -5.96 -14.76 13.97
N LEU A 10 -5.15 -15.62 13.35
CA LEU A 10 -4.53 -15.35 12.05
C LEU A 10 -5.62 -15.23 10.97
N THR A 11 -6.56 -16.17 10.94
CA THR A 11 -7.70 -16.14 10.00
C THR A 11 -8.52 -14.87 10.15
N LEU A 12 -8.83 -14.48 11.39
CA LEU A 12 -9.56 -13.23 11.67
C LEU A 12 -8.76 -12.01 11.21
N THR A 13 -7.45 -11.99 11.46
CA THR A 13 -6.58 -10.89 11.04
C THR A 13 -6.57 -10.73 9.51
N LEU A 14 -6.45 -11.84 8.77
CA LEU A 14 -6.47 -11.82 7.32
C LEU A 14 -7.83 -11.40 6.76
N PHE A 15 -8.92 -11.84 7.38
CA PHE A 15 -10.26 -11.41 7.01
C PHE A 15 -10.46 -9.90 7.22
N LEU A 16 -10.08 -9.39 8.39
CA LEU A 16 -10.14 -7.96 8.71
C LEU A 16 -9.25 -7.14 7.76
N TYR A 17 -8.05 -7.65 7.44
CA TYR A 17 -7.17 -7.00 6.46
C TYR A 17 -7.83 -6.87 5.08
N GLY A 18 -8.55 -7.91 4.63
CA GLY A 18 -9.34 -7.85 3.40
C GLY A 18 -10.45 -6.78 3.45
N LEU A 19 -11.11 -6.61 4.62
CA LEU A 19 -12.10 -5.54 4.82
C LEU A 19 -11.47 -4.14 4.77
N MET A 20 -10.22 -3.99 5.19
CA MET A 20 -9.50 -2.71 5.11
C MET A 20 -9.33 -2.23 3.67
N ALA A 21 -9.24 -3.14 2.69
CA ALA A 21 -9.20 -2.79 1.28
C ALA A 21 -10.50 -2.08 0.82
N LEU A 22 -11.67 -2.53 1.31
CA LEU A 22 -12.96 -1.90 1.00
C LEU A 22 -13.04 -0.49 1.60
N ILE A 23 -12.63 -0.33 2.86
CA ILE A 23 -12.58 0.97 3.54
C ILE A 23 -11.61 1.91 2.81
N SER A 24 -10.44 1.41 2.45
CA SER A 24 -9.42 2.15 1.71
C SER A 24 -9.94 2.67 0.37
N ASN A 25 -10.63 1.84 -0.40
CA ASN A 25 -11.21 2.26 -1.68
C ASN A 25 -12.28 3.36 -1.52
N GLN A 26 -13.12 3.28 -0.49
CA GLN A 26 -14.09 4.34 -0.20
C GLN A 26 -13.41 5.66 0.19
N LEU A 27 -12.38 5.59 1.03
CA LEU A 27 -11.58 6.77 1.41
C LEU A 27 -10.83 7.35 0.21
N SER A 28 -10.31 6.50 -0.67
CA SER A 28 -9.66 6.88 -1.93
C SER A 28 -10.57 7.72 -2.81
N GLY A 29 -11.84 7.32 -2.97
CA GLY A 29 -12.84 8.10 -3.69
C GLY A 29 -13.07 9.50 -3.08
N LYS A 30 -13.15 9.59 -1.74
CA LYS A 30 -13.27 10.88 -1.04
C LYS A 30 -12.04 11.76 -1.20
N ILE A 31 -10.85 11.19 -1.14
CA ILE A 31 -9.59 11.92 -1.37
C ILE A 31 -9.56 12.46 -2.79
N SER A 32 -9.93 11.65 -3.76
CA SER A 32 -9.98 12.04 -5.17
C SER A 32 -10.88 13.26 -5.41
N SER A 33 -12.08 13.26 -4.81
CA SER A 33 -13.03 14.35 -4.96
C SER A 33 -12.66 15.64 -4.22
N SER A 34 -11.86 15.55 -3.14
CA SER A 34 -11.55 16.70 -2.28
C SER A 34 -10.17 17.30 -2.54
N SER A 35 -9.15 16.48 -2.68
CA SER A 35 -7.75 16.91 -2.67
C SER A 35 -6.91 16.31 -3.81
N GLY A 36 -7.39 15.24 -4.43
CA GLY A 36 -6.67 14.54 -5.51
C GLY A 36 -5.27 14.11 -5.09
N LEU A 37 -4.30 14.30 -5.98
CA LEU A 37 -2.90 13.92 -5.74
C LEU A 37 -2.17 14.80 -4.71
N LYS A 38 -2.72 15.94 -4.29
CA LYS A 38 -2.07 16.84 -3.31
C LYS A 38 -1.80 16.18 -1.96
N LYS A 39 -2.59 15.16 -1.59
CA LYS A 39 -2.38 14.36 -0.37
C LYS A 39 -1.39 13.20 -0.51
N MET A 40 -0.85 12.99 -1.68
CA MET A 40 0.08 11.90 -1.96
C MET A 40 1.31 11.89 -1.02
N PRO A 41 2.03 13.03 -0.83
CA PRO A 41 3.17 13.06 0.07
C PRO A 41 2.82 12.73 1.52
N GLU A 42 1.69 13.23 2.02
CA GLU A 42 1.25 12.97 3.40
C GLU A 42 0.98 11.48 3.62
N ILE A 43 0.32 10.83 2.65
CA ILE A 43 0.00 9.40 2.71
C ILE A 43 1.28 8.56 2.66
N TYR A 44 2.23 8.90 1.78
CA TYR A 44 3.51 8.19 1.71
C TYR A 44 4.38 8.39 2.94
N ILE A 45 4.41 9.59 3.54
CA ILE A 45 5.09 9.82 4.81
C ILE A 45 4.50 8.95 5.91
N GLY A 46 3.17 8.91 6.03
CA GLY A 46 2.48 8.04 6.99
C GLY A 46 2.82 6.56 6.78
N GLN A 47 2.79 6.08 5.54
CA GLN A 47 3.12 4.71 5.18
C GLN A 47 4.60 4.38 5.47
N PHE A 48 5.51 5.29 5.16
CA PHE A 48 6.92 5.16 5.47
C PHE A 48 7.15 4.99 6.98
N LEU A 49 6.55 5.87 7.79
CA LEU A 49 6.67 5.80 9.25
C LEU A 49 6.11 4.49 9.80
N LEU A 50 4.95 4.03 9.32
CA LEU A 50 4.36 2.75 9.72
C LEU A 50 5.31 1.58 9.41
N LEU A 51 5.93 1.56 8.24
CA LEU A 51 6.84 0.49 7.83
C LEU A 51 8.15 0.50 8.63
N VAL A 52 8.72 1.67 8.89
CA VAL A 52 9.95 1.80 9.69
C VAL A 52 9.72 1.40 11.15
N LEU A 53 8.58 1.78 11.71
CA LEU A 53 8.21 1.48 13.10
C LEU A 53 7.68 0.05 13.28
N PHE A 54 7.24 -0.60 12.21
CA PHE A 54 6.61 -1.92 12.27
C PHE A 54 7.40 -2.96 13.08
N PRO A 55 8.72 -3.15 12.91
CA PRO A 55 9.47 -4.16 13.66
C PRO A 55 9.43 -3.94 15.18
N PHE A 56 9.35 -2.68 15.61
CA PHE A 56 9.29 -2.31 17.03
C PHE A 56 7.88 -2.47 17.59
N LEU A 57 6.86 -2.12 16.82
CA LEU A 57 5.46 -2.20 17.24
C LEU A 57 4.92 -3.63 17.17
N ALA A 58 5.40 -4.46 16.25
CA ALA A 58 4.99 -5.85 16.09
C ALA A 58 5.44 -6.79 17.21
N VAL A 59 6.28 -6.31 18.14
CA VAL A 59 6.66 -7.06 19.36
C VAL A 59 5.40 -7.36 20.20
N VAL A 60 4.44 -6.45 20.23
CA VAL A 60 3.14 -6.67 20.89
C VAL A 60 2.13 -7.10 19.83
N PRO A 61 1.61 -8.35 19.87
CA PRO A 61 0.76 -8.91 18.80
C PRO A 61 -0.45 -8.03 18.46
N PHE A 62 -1.10 -7.46 19.46
CA PHE A 62 -2.27 -6.59 19.25
C PHE A 62 -1.91 -5.28 18.54
N ILE A 63 -0.79 -4.66 18.90
CA ILE A 63 -0.29 -3.43 18.25
C ILE A 63 0.14 -3.74 16.82
N GLY A 64 0.86 -4.86 16.62
CA GLY A 64 1.23 -5.34 15.29
C GLY A 64 0.04 -5.52 14.36
N MET A 65 -1.07 -6.10 14.87
CA MET A 65 -2.31 -6.24 14.12
C MET A 65 -2.89 -4.87 13.70
N ILE A 66 -2.93 -3.91 14.60
CA ILE A 66 -3.42 -2.55 14.27
C ILE A 66 -2.55 -1.91 13.17
N VAL A 67 -1.22 -2.03 13.26
CA VAL A 67 -0.32 -1.49 12.23
C VAL A 67 -0.52 -2.16 10.88
N VAL A 68 -0.73 -3.49 10.85
CA VAL A 68 -1.07 -4.22 9.61
C VAL A 68 -2.40 -3.71 9.02
N MET A 69 -3.42 -3.45 9.84
CA MET A 69 -4.69 -2.87 9.38
C MET A 69 -4.50 -1.47 8.80
N LEU A 70 -3.70 -0.62 9.44
CA LEU A 70 -3.39 0.73 8.94
C LEU A 70 -2.62 0.68 7.62
N LEU A 71 -1.66 -0.24 7.47
CA LEU A 71 -0.98 -0.48 6.19
C LEU A 71 -1.97 -0.96 5.13
N GLY A 72 -2.90 -1.86 5.47
CA GLY A 72 -3.96 -2.30 4.58
C GLY A 72 -4.85 -1.16 4.08
N VAL A 73 -5.22 -0.23 4.96
CA VAL A 73 -5.96 0.97 4.57
C VAL A 73 -5.11 1.87 3.67
N SER A 74 -3.83 2.09 4.00
CA SER A 74 -2.97 2.99 3.22
C SER A 74 -2.69 2.49 1.80
N MET A 75 -2.77 1.18 1.56
CA MET A 75 -2.40 0.54 0.30
C MET A 75 -3.22 1.05 -0.90
N TYR A 76 -4.51 1.29 -0.73
CA TYR A 76 -5.41 1.68 -1.82
C TYR A 76 -5.84 3.15 -1.77
N LEU A 77 -5.36 3.94 -0.78
CA LEU A 77 -5.80 5.34 -0.62
C LEU A 77 -5.57 6.21 -1.86
N LEU A 78 -4.51 5.95 -2.61
CA LEU A 78 -4.16 6.72 -3.80
C LEU A 78 -4.67 6.09 -5.11
N ASN A 79 -5.38 4.97 -5.05
CA ASN A 79 -5.84 4.25 -6.24
C ASN A 79 -6.71 5.13 -7.14
N SER A 80 -7.80 5.72 -6.61
CA SER A 80 -8.69 6.57 -7.39
C SER A 80 -8.04 7.90 -7.84
N PRO A 81 -7.30 8.63 -6.98
CA PRO A 81 -6.61 9.84 -7.42
C PRO A 81 -5.64 9.61 -8.58
N ILE A 82 -4.86 8.53 -8.53
CA ILE A 82 -3.91 8.19 -9.60
C ILE A 82 -4.64 7.81 -10.88
N GLN A 83 -5.69 6.99 -10.78
CA GLN A 83 -6.47 6.58 -11.93
C GLN A 83 -7.15 7.78 -12.62
N ILE A 84 -7.75 8.68 -11.86
CA ILE A 84 -8.38 9.90 -12.39
C ILE A 84 -7.32 10.79 -13.05
N PHE A 85 -6.13 10.92 -12.48
CA PHE A 85 -5.04 11.67 -13.09
C PHE A 85 -4.69 11.12 -14.48
N PHE A 86 -4.49 9.81 -14.63
CA PHE A 86 -4.22 9.21 -15.93
C PHE A 86 -5.35 9.46 -16.94
N LEU A 87 -6.60 9.33 -16.50
CA LEU A 87 -7.75 9.60 -17.38
C LEU A 87 -7.82 11.06 -17.79
N THR A 88 -7.62 12.00 -16.86
CA THR A 88 -7.67 13.44 -17.16
C THR A 88 -6.59 13.86 -18.17
N VAL A 89 -5.37 13.33 -18.02
CA VAL A 89 -4.27 13.59 -18.98
C VAL A 89 -4.62 13.00 -20.35
N ALA A 90 -5.16 11.78 -20.38
CA ALA A 90 -5.54 11.15 -21.63
C ALA A 90 -6.69 11.89 -22.32
N GLU A 91 -7.69 12.35 -21.59
CA GLU A 91 -8.80 13.14 -22.15
C GLU A 91 -8.32 14.47 -22.77
N ALA A 92 -7.36 15.13 -22.11
CA ALA A 92 -6.86 16.42 -22.57
C ALA A 92 -5.93 16.30 -23.80
N ASP A 93 -4.96 15.37 -23.74
CA ASP A 93 -3.85 15.34 -24.69
C ASP A 93 -3.88 14.15 -25.66
N TYR A 94 -4.52 13.04 -25.26
CA TYR A 94 -4.50 11.76 -25.99
C TYR A 94 -5.85 11.03 -25.96
N PRO A 95 -6.97 11.59 -26.51
CA PRO A 95 -8.32 11.01 -26.38
C PRO A 95 -8.44 9.57 -26.88
N GLN A 96 -7.68 9.19 -27.90
CA GLN A 96 -7.66 7.83 -28.44
C GLN A 96 -7.00 6.81 -27.49
N SER A 97 -6.31 7.27 -26.45
CA SER A 97 -5.59 6.42 -25.48
C SER A 97 -6.33 6.22 -24.16
N LEU A 98 -7.60 6.62 -24.06
CA LEU A 98 -8.41 6.51 -22.84
C LEU A 98 -8.47 5.07 -22.29
N ILE A 99 -8.60 4.08 -23.18
CA ILE A 99 -8.62 2.66 -22.78
C ILE A 99 -7.29 2.26 -22.15
N LEU A 100 -6.17 2.70 -22.74
CA LEU A 100 -4.85 2.46 -22.18
C LEU A 100 -4.68 3.17 -20.82
N ALA A 101 -5.06 4.44 -20.73
CA ALA A 101 -5.00 5.23 -19.51
C ALA A 101 -5.79 4.59 -18.36
N SER A 102 -6.97 4.02 -18.65
CA SER A 102 -7.79 3.33 -17.65
C SER A 102 -7.11 2.08 -17.07
N SER A 103 -6.23 1.44 -17.84
CA SER A 103 -5.53 0.21 -17.43
C SER A 103 -4.14 0.48 -16.80
N LEU A 104 -3.54 1.66 -17.03
CA LEU A 104 -2.19 1.97 -16.54
C LEU A 104 -2.04 1.80 -15.03
N ASN A 105 -3.01 2.28 -14.25
CA ASN A 105 -2.98 2.15 -12.79
C ASN A 105 -2.88 0.67 -12.36
N SER A 106 -3.66 -0.22 -12.96
CA SER A 106 -3.64 -1.66 -12.66
C SER A 106 -2.34 -2.32 -13.12
N ILE A 107 -1.79 -1.91 -14.27
CA ILE A 107 -0.52 -2.43 -14.79
C ILE A 107 0.62 -2.09 -13.82
N PHE A 108 0.74 -0.82 -13.42
CA PHE A 108 1.79 -0.40 -12.48
C PHE A 108 1.60 -0.98 -11.08
N ALA A 109 0.35 -1.10 -10.60
CA ALA A 109 0.06 -1.76 -9.34
C ALA A 109 0.52 -3.23 -9.34
N ASN A 110 0.21 -4.00 -10.39
CA ASN A 110 0.64 -5.39 -10.52
C ASN A 110 2.17 -5.51 -10.63
N PHE A 111 2.82 -4.59 -11.34
CA PHE A 111 4.28 -4.53 -11.40
C PHE A 111 4.89 -4.27 -10.01
N GLY A 112 4.31 -3.34 -9.24
CA GLY A 112 4.70 -3.08 -7.86
C GLY A 112 4.51 -4.30 -6.95
N ILE A 113 3.40 -5.03 -7.09
CA ILE A 113 3.15 -6.28 -6.35
C ILE A 113 4.21 -7.34 -6.70
N ALA A 114 4.55 -7.50 -7.98
CA ALA A 114 5.57 -8.45 -8.42
C ALA A 114 6.94 -8.11 -7.83
N LEU A 115 7.37 -6.84 -7.90
CA LEU A 115 8.62 -6.38 -7.30
C LEU A 115 8.64 -6.55 -5.79
N GLY A 116 7.56 -6.18 -5.11
CA GLY A 116 7.42 -6.33 -3.66
C GLY A 116 7.48 -7.78 -3.22
N SER A 117 6.81 -8.68 -3.95
CA SER A 117 6.81 -10.12 -3.67
C SER A 117 8.19 -10.74 -3.88
N ALA A 118 8.87 -10.40 -4.98
CA ALA A 118 10.23 -10.86 -5.26
C ALA A 118 11.21 -10.39 -4.18
N THR A 119 11.14 -9.10 -3.81
CA THR A 119 11.98 -8.54 -2.74
C THR A 119 11.68 -9.20 -1.40
N GLY A 120 10.41 -9.38 -1.06
CA GLY A 120 9.99 -10.06 0.15
C GLY A 120 10.52 -11.49 0.23
N GLY A 121 10.47 -12.23 -0.87
CA GLY A 121 11.04 -13.57 -0.98
C GLY A 121 12.55 -13.59 -0.70
N ILE A 122 13.32 -12.73 -1.38
CA ILE A 122 14.76 -12.60 -1.18
C ILE A 122 15.09 -12.22 0.26
N VAL A 123 14.36 -11.26 0.83
CA VAL A 123 14.60 -10.81 2.21
C VAL A 123 14.32 -11.91 3.23
N THR A 124 13.29 -12.73 3.02
CA THR A 124 13.00 -13.85 3.91
C THR A 124 14.01 -14.98 3.80
N GLU A 125 14.57 -15.20 2.63
CA GLU A 125 15.57 -16.25 2.37
C GLU A 125 16.94 -15.91 2.96
N TYR A 126 17.44 -14.69 2.72
CA TYR A 126 18.81 -14.29 3.06
C TYR A 126 18.95 -13.48 4.35
N PHE A 127 17.85 -12.92 4.87
CA PHE A 127 17.85 -12.09 6.07
C PHE A 127 16.86 -12.66 7.09
N SER A 128 16.02 -11.81 7.66
CA SER A 128 15.00 -12.20 8.63
C SER A 128 13.68 -11.47 8.32
N LEU A 129 12.57 -12.06 8.77
CA LEU A 129 11.24 -11.48 8.61
C LEU A 129 11.15 -10.02 9.10
N ASN A 130 11.91 -9.67 10.14
CA ASN A 130 11.94 -8.31 10.70
C ASN A 130 12.50 -7.26 9.73
N LYS A 131 13.21 -7.68 8.68
CA LYS A 131 13.81 -6.77 7.69
C LYS A 131 12.87 -6.46 6.52
N ILE A 132 11.78 -7.19 6.35
CA ILE A 132 10.84 -6.99 5.24
C ILE A 132 10.27 -5.57 5.27
N ALA A 133 9.74 -5.12 6.39
CA ALA A 133 9.10 -3.81 6.50
C ALA A 133 10.10 -2.65 6.34
N PRO A 134 11.28 -2.64 7.00
CA PRO A 134 12.30 -1.62 6.74
C PRO A 134 12.79 -1.59 5.29
N ILE A 135 12.97 -2.74 4.64
CA ILE A 135 13.36 -2.78 3.21
C ILE A 135 12.19 -2.29 2.34
N GLY A 136 10.97 -2.68 2.66
CA GLY A 136 9.78 -2.17 1.99
C GLY A 136 9.62 -0.64 2.09
N SER A 137 10.06 -0.03 3.21
CA SER A 137 10.02 1.42 3.38
C SER A 137 10.90 2.19 2.38
N LEU A 138 11.96 1.56 1.83
CA LEU A 138 12.80 2.17 0.80
C LEU A 138 12.01 2.43 -0.50
N TYR A 139 11.09 1.54 -0.88
CA TYR A 139 10.22 1.77 -2.03
C TYR A 139 9.31 2.98 -1.83
N VAL A 140 8.78 3.14 -0.60
CA VAL A 140 7.94 4.31 -0.26
C VAL A 140 8.77 5.59 -0.27
N LEU A 141 10.03 5.51 0.20
CA LEU A 141 10.94 6.66 0.15
C LEU A 141 11.25 7.08 -1.30
N ILE A 142 11.50 6.10 -2.18
CA ILE A 142 11.70 6.37 -3.61
C ILE A 142 10.45 7.03 -4.20
N ALA A 143 9.26 6.51 -3.91
CA ALA A 143 8.00 7.08 -4.39
C ALA A 143 7.71 8.49 -3.83
N LEU A 144 8.27 8.84 -2.67
CA LEU A 144 8.12 10.17 -2.07
C LEU A 144 9.03 11.21 -2.73
N VAL A 145 10.20 10.79 -3.23
CA VAL A 145 11.20 11.67 -3.84
C VAL A 145 10.93 11.92 -5.33
N LEU A 146 10.28 10.97 -6.01
CA LEU A 146 9.88 11.08 -7.43
C LEU A 146 8.63 11.92 -7.62
#